data_3e796a2292da8111284c4caf06c5573f
#
_entry.id   3e796a2292da8111284c4caf06c5573f
#
_cell.length_a   1.000
_cell.length_b   1.000
_cell.length_c   1.000
_cell.angle_alpha   90.00
_cell.angle_beta   90.00
_cell.angle_gamma   90.00
#
_symmetry.space_group_name_H-M   'P 1'
#
loop_
_entity.id
_entity.type
_entity.pdbx_description
1 polymer ?
#
loop_
_entity_poly.entity_id
_entity_poly.type
_entity_poly.pdbx_seq_one_letter_code
_entity_poly.pdbx_strand_id
1 'polypeptide(L)'
;MNTHKKITDQIAHHTRVLGVKSLNQLNLPNSLLIIPDGNGRWAKHMGLSIEEGHKVGGLTMGKILEAFMDLNIKVVGVWGFSEDNWKRPKEEIDNIMTVVKTTIDQNIEKLKKNHVRFMVLGKKDKIKKAYPKVYKALEDAQKETSHFREKSLVLFLDYGERYQLEEFAREREKNRTLGTYDLLSKINNGIPLFDMILRTSGEQRTSGFGPLSSIAEFVSVNKNLPELSKSDIAMALNEYSGRQRRFGGR
;
A
#
# COMPACT_ATOMS: atom_id res chain seq x y z
N MET A 1 -10.78 19.62 -25.09
CA MET A 1 -9.45 20.11 -24.71
C MET A 1 -9.56 20.86 -23.39
N ASN A 2 -8.83 20.48 -22.35
CA ASN A 2 -8.58 21.19 -21.08
C ASN A 2 -9.24 20.75 -19.75
N THR A 3 -9.78 19.56 -19.63
CA THR A 3 -10.12 19.07 -18.26
C THR A 3 -8.87 18.55 -17.53
N HIS A 4 -7.95 17.87 -18.24
CA HIS A 4 -6.67 17.39 -17.66
C HIS A 4 -5.75 18.50 -17.20
N LYS A 5 -5.67 19.62 -17.93
CA LYS A 5 -4.80 20.76 -17.59
C LYS A 5 -5.30 21.50 -16.35
N LYS A 6 -6.62 21.67 -16.19
CA LYS A 6 -7.22 22.28 -14.99
C LYS A 6 -6.98 21.48 -13.71
N ILE A 7 -7.05 20.13 -13.81
CA ILE A 7 -6.79 19.24 -12.66
C ILE A 7 -5.32 19.29 -12.28
N THR A 8 -4.40 19.31 -13.26
CA THR A 8 -2.95 19.41 -12.99
C THR A 8 -2.57 20.76 -12.34
N ASP A 9 -3.19 21.86 -12.78
CA ASP A 9 -2.92 23.19 -12.25
C ASP A 9 -3.53 23.40 -10.85
N GLN A 10 -4.70 22.83 -10.55
CA GLN A 10 -5.27 22.83 -9.20
C GLN A 10 -4.45 21.98 -8.22
N ILE A 11 -3.90 20.83 -8.66
CA ILE A 11 -3.00 20.00 -7.86
C ILE A 11 -1.71 20.78 -7.55
N ALA A 12 -1.14 21.50 -8.51
CA ALA A 12 0.06 22.30 -8.33
C ALA A 12 -0.16 23.49 -7.37
N HIS A 13 -1.35 24.09 -7.36
CA HIS A 13 -1.67 25.21 -6.46
C HIS A 13 -1.83 24.76 -4.99
N HIS A 14 -2.48 23.63 -4.74
CA HIS A 14 -2.66 23.08 -3.37
C HIS A 14 -1.36 22.48 -2.79
N THR A 15 -0.46 21.98 -3.64
CA THR A 15 0.84 21.44 -3.20
C THR A 15 1.79 22.52 -2.67
N ARG A 16 1.58 23.79 -3.02
CA ARG A 16 2.34 24.93 -2.47
C ARG A 16 1.91 25.33 -1.05
N VAL A 17 0.69 25.01 -0.63
CA VAL A 17 0.14 25.44 0.67
C VAL A 17 0.54 24.51 1.82
N LEU A 18 0.79 23.22 1.53
CA LEU A 18 1.29 22.23 2.50
C LEU A 18 2.65 21.68 2.02
N GLY A 19 3.71 22.47 2.20
CA GLY A 19 5.06 22.06 1.80
C GLY A 19 5.50 20.80 2.54
N VAL A 20 6.27 19.93 1.87
CA VAL A 20 6.88 18.71 2.46
C VAL A 20 7.59 19.02 3.78
N LYS A 21 8.16 20.23 3.94
CA LYS A 21 8.78 20.69 5.18
C LYS A 21 7.81 20.79 6.36
N SER A 22 6.55 21.17 6.15
CA SER A 22 5.56 21.23 7.23
C SER A 22 5.08 19.82 7.64
N LEU A 23 4.97 18.87 6.72
CA LEU A 23 4.62 17.48 7.02
C LEU A 23 5.70 16.77 7.85
N ASN A 24 6.97 17.01 7.57
CA ASN A 24 8.09 16.44 8.34
C ASN A 24 8.20 17.00 9.78
N GLN A 25 7.47 18.07 10.10
CA GLN A 25 7.34 18.59 11.47
C GLN A 25 6.21 17.91 12.27
N LEU A 26 5.35 17.13 11.60
CA LEU A 26 4.30 16.36 12.26
C LEU A 26 4.87 15.09 12.89
N ASN A 27 4.15 14.57 13.88
CA ASN A 27 4.40 13.21 14.40
C ASN A 27 3.90 12.19 13.39
N LEU A 28 4.75 11.83 12.42
CA LEU A 28 4.41 10.89 11.34
C LEU A 28 4.46 9.43 11.83
N PRO A 29 3.65 8.52 11.22
CA PRO A 29 3.78 7.09 11.49
C PRO A 29 5.13 6.59 10.97
N ASN A 30 5.79 5.68 11.70
CA ASN A 30 6.96 4.98 11.18
C ASN A 30 6.56 3.98 10.08
N SER A 31 5.36 3.41 10.20
CA SER A 31 4.82 2.41 9.28
C SER A 31 3.37 2.73 8.91
N LEU A 32 3.10 2.80 7.61
CA LEU A 32 1.80 3.14 7.03
C LEU A 32 1.33 2.01 6.11
N LEU A 33 0.11 1.52 6.33
CA LEU A 33 -0.59 0.62 5.41
C LEU A 33 -1.61 1.41 4.59
N ILE A 34 -1.54 1.30 3.27
CA ILE A 34 -2.55 1.80 2.35
C ILE A 34 -3.44 0.66 1.90
N ILE A 35 -4.74 0.80 2.09
CA ILE A 35 -5.76 -0.10 1.56
C ILE A 35 -6.47 0.64 0.42
N PRO A 36 -6.03 0.45 -0.84
CA PRO A 36 -6.59 1.13 -1.99
C PRO A 36 -7.96 0.55 -2.34
N ASP A 37 -8.97 1.38 -2.33
CA ASP A 37 -10.35 0.98 -2.65
C ASP A 37 -11.00 1.99 -3.60
N GLY A 38 -12.04 1.55 -4.33
CA GLY A 38 -12.93 2.40 -5.10
C GLY A 38 -12.64 2.54 -6.59
N ASN A 39 -11.67 1.82 -7.16
CA ASN A 39 -11.37 1.87 -8.60
C ASN A 39 -12.61 1.60 -9.46
N GLY A 40 -13.32 0.50 -9.20
CA GLY A 40 -14.54 0.15 -9.95
C GLY A 40 -15.71 1.10 -9.70
N ARG A 41 -15.88 1.59 -8.45
CA ARG A 41 -16.93 2.58 -8.12
C ARG A 41 -16.71 3.90 -8.85
N TRP A 42 -15.46 4.36 -8.87
CA TRP A 42 -15.06 5.55 -9.63
C TRP A 42 -15.27 5.38 -11.11
N ALA A 43 -14.82 4.28 -11.69
CA ALA A 43 -15.01 3.98 -13.12
C ALA A 43 -16.50 4.00 -13.51
N LYS A 44 -17.34 3.32 -12.73
CA LYS A 44 -18.80 3.32 -12.95
C LYS A 44 -19.39 4.72 -12.89
N HIS A 45 -18.98 5.55 -11.93
CA HIS A 45 -19.44 6.94 -11.81
C HIS A 45 -19.02 7.79 -13.01
N MET A 46 -17.84 7.54 -13.57
CA MET A 46 -17.28 8.25 -14.73
C MET A 46 -17.76 7.68 -16.08
N GLY A 47 -18.59 6.63 -16.10
CA GLY A 47 -19.00 5.94 -17.32
C GLY A 47 -17.86 5.17 -18.02
N LEU A 48 -16.84 4.77 -17.25
CA LEU A 48 -15.65 4.05 -17.72
C LEU A 48 -15.73 2.56 -17.38
N SER A 49 -14.90 1.76 -18.03
CA SER A 49 -14.72 0.35 -17.70
C SER A 49 -13.99 0.16 -16.36
N ILE A 50 -14.19 -0.99 -15.70
CA ILE A 50 -13.46 -1.35 -14.47
C ILE A 50 -11.95 -1.37 -14.73
N GLU A 51 -11.52 -1.80 -15.91
CA GLU A 51 -10.13 -1.81 -16.35
C GLU A 51 -9.51 -0.40 -16.33
N GLU A 52 -10.21 0.58 -16.90
CA GLU A 52 -9.77 1.98 -16.88
C GLU A 52 -9.66 2.51 -15.45
N GLY A 53 -10.62 2.15 -14.59
CA GLY A 53 -10.56 2.48 -13.17
C GLY A 53 -9.31 1.94 -12.48
N HIS A 54 -8.95 0.69 -12.72
CA HIS A 54 -7.72 0.09 -12.17
C HIS A 54 -6.47 0.75 -12.75
N LYS A 55 -6.43 1.07 -14.03
CA LYS A 55 -5.29 1.78 -14.67
C LYS A 55 -5.07 3.16 -14.05
N VAL A 56 -6.14 3.95 -13.91
CA VAL A 56 -6.04 5.29 -13.29
C VAL A 56 -5.66 5.18 -11.83
N GLY A 57 -6.22 4.22 -11.08
CA GLY A 57 -5.84 3.96 -9.71
C GLY A 57 -4.36 3.59 -9.54
N GLY A 58 -3.81 2.76 -10.44
CA GLY A 58 -2.38 2.44 -10.46
C GLY A 58 -1.49 3.65 -10.69
N LEU A 59 -1.85 4.52 -11.65
CA LEU A 59 -1.14 5.78 -11.89
C LEU A 59 -1.20 6.72 -10.69
N THR A 60 -2.36 6.82 -10.04
CA THR A 60 -2.54 7.62 -8.83
C THR A 60 -1.71 7.07 -7.68
N MET A 61 -1.70 5.74 -7.49
CA MET A 61 -0.86 5.09 -6.49
C MET A 61 0.62 5.39 -6.71
N GLY A 62 1.12 5.33 -7.94
CA GLY A 62 2.50 5.69 -8.26
C GLY A 62 2.86 7.12 -7.81
N LYS A 63 2.00 8.10 -8.06
CA LYS A 63 2.19 9.49 -7.63
C LYS A 63 2.17 9.66 -6.11
N ILE A 64 1.32 8.88 -5.42
CA ILE A 64 1.21 8.89 -3.97
C ILE A 64 2.46 8.28 -3.34
N LEU A 65 2.94 7.16 -3.88
CA LEU A 65 4.17 6.53 -3.41
C LEU A 65 5.39 7.44 -3.56
N GLU A 66 5.48 8.22 -4.65
CA GLU A 66 6.51 9.26 -4.78
C GLU A 66 6.45 10.29 -3.64
N ALA A 67 5.25 10.75 -3.26
CA ALA A 67 5.12 11.69 -2.15
C ALA A 67 5.61 11.10 -0.81
N PHE A 68 5.40 9.80 -0.58
CA PHE A 68 5.90 9.14 0.63
C PHE A 68 7.42 8.95 0.64
N MET A 69 8.08 8.89 -0.51
CA MET A 69 9.55 8.79 -0.56
C MET A 69 10.23 10.01 0.07
N ASP A 70 9.60 11.20 -0.01
CA ASP A 70 10.12 12.45 0.56
C ASP A 70 9.83 12.59 2.07
N LEU A 71 8.94 11.77 2.63
CA LEU A 71 8.56 11.81 4.04
C LEU A 71 9.42 10.86 4.88
N ASN A 72 9.54 11.17 6.19
CA ASN A 72 10.24 10.32 7.16
C ASN A 72 9.34 9.16 7.63
N ILE A 73 8.85 8.35 6.69
CA ILE A 73 8.09 7.12 6.93
C ILE A 73 8.96 5.96 6.49
N LYS A 74 9.27 5.05 7.42
CA LYS A 74 10.22 3.95 7.17
C LYS A 74 9.62 2.80 6.36
N VAL A 75 8.33 2.51 6.58
CA VAL A 75 7.66 1.39 5.91
C VAL A 75 6.32 1.87 5.34
N VAL A 76 6.13 1.71 4.03
CA VAL A 76 4.84 1.90 3.37
C VAL A 76 4.38 0.57 2.80
N GLY A 77 3.25 0.07 3.30
CA GLY A 77 2.58 -1.11 2.78
C GLY A 77 1.45 -0.73 1.84
N VAL A 78 1.26 -1.46 0.77
CA VAL A 78 0.12 -1.34 -0.14
C VAL A 78 -0.56 -2.70 -0.28
N TRP A 79 -1.84 -2.79 0.09
CA TRP A 79 -2.60 -4.02 -0.12
C TRP A 79 -3.15 -4.09 -1.55
N GLY A 80 -2.34 -4.64 -2.45
CA GLY A 80 -2.64 -4.68 -3.89
C GLY A 80 -3.64 -5.76 -4.29
N PHE A 81 -3.65 -6.92 -3.60
CA PHE A 81 -4.52 -8.05 -3.92
C PHE A 81 -4.75 -8.95 -2.70
N SER A 82 -6.02 -9.10 -2.29
CA SER A 82 -6.38 -9.98 -1.19
C SER A 82 -6.59 -11.43 -1.65
N GLU A 83 -6.59 -12.38 -0.69
CA GLU A 83 -6.96 -13.78 -0.97
C GLU A 83 -8.37 -13.90 -1.57
N ASP A 84 -9.30 -13.03 -1.17
CA ASP A 84 -10.68 -13.06 -1.67
C ASP A 84 -10.83 -12.47 -3.08
N ASN A 85 -9.85 -11.69 -3.55
CA ASN A 85 -9.90 -11.15 -4.92
C ASN A 85 -9.79 -12.24 -6.00
N TRP A 86 -9.32 -13.45 -5.67
CA TRP A 86 -9.38 -14.58 -6.59
C TRP A 86 -10.80 -15.02 -6.97
N LYS A 87 -11.82 -14.57 -6.23
CA LYS A 87 -13.25 -14.82 -6.54
C LYS A 87 -13.79 -13.89 -7.63
N ARG A 88 -13.03 -12.87 -8.02
CA ARG A 88 -13.43 -11.92 -9.07
C ARG A 88 -13.41 -12.58 -10.46
N PRO A 89 -14.11 -11.99 -11.45
CA PRO A 89 -13.99 -12.43 -12.83
C PRO A 89 -12.53 -12.43 -13.29
N LYS A 90 -12.16 -13.44 -14.10
CA LYS A 90 -10.76 -13.62 -14.55
C LYS A 90 -10.21 -12.38 -15.23
N GLU A 91 -11.02 -11.74 -16.08
CA GLU A 91 -10.64 -10.51 -16.77
C GLU A 91 -10.24 -9.38 -15.81
N GLU A 92 -10.98 -9.20 -14.71
CA GLU A 92 -10.63 -8.20 -13.69
C GLU A 92 -9.32 -8.55 -13.00
N ILE A 93 -9.09 -9.83 -12.71
CA ILE A 93 -7.81 -10.29 -12.12
C ILE A 93 -6.66 -10.04 -13.09
N ASP A 94 -6.81 -10.38 -14.37
CA ASP A 94 -5.81 -10.15 -15.42
C ASP A 94 -5.44 -8.66 -15.51
N ASN A 95 -6.43 -7.78 -15.42
CA ASN A 95 -6.23 -6.34 -15.43
C ASN A 95 -5.49 -5.85 -14.18
N ILE A 96 -5.85 -6.33 -12.98
CA ILE A 96 -5.14 -5.98 -11.74
C ILE A 96 -3.67 -6.41 -11.83
N MET A 97 -3.39 -7.63 -12.28
CA MET A 97 -2.03 -8.14 -12.41
C MET A 97 -1.22 -7.36 -13.45
N THR A 98 -1.85 -6.92 -14.54
CA THR A 98 -1.24 -6.03 -15.53
C THR A 98 -0.88 -4.67 -14.90
N VAL A 99 -1.78 -4.07 -14.12
CA VAL A 99 -1.55 -2.80 -13.42
C VAL A 99 -0.40 -2.96 -12.41
N VAL A 100 -0.38 -4.05 -11.64
CA VAL A 100 0.72 -4.35 -10.69
C VAL A 100 2.06 -4.36 -11.42
N LYS A 101 2.18 -5.13 -12.52
CA LYS A 101 3.42 -5.19 -13.30
C LYS A 101 3.82 -3.82 -13.84
N THR A 102 2.90 -3.13 -14.51
CA THR A 102 3.16 -1.81 -15.12
C THR A 102 3.60 -0.79 -14.07
N THR A 103 2.94 -0.79 -12.90
CA THR A 103 3.30 0.14 -11.81
C THR A 103 4.72 -0.13 -11.29
N ILE A 104 5.12 -1.38 -11.19
CA ILE A 104 6.49 -1.74 -10.76
C ILE A 104 7.51 -1.33 -11.82
N ASP A 105 7.29 -1.72 -13.09
CA ASP A 105 8.19 -1.38 -14.19
C ASP A 105 8.43 0.14 -14.31
N GLN A 106 7.38 0.94 -14.11
CA GLN A 106 7.45 2.40 -14.18
C GLN A 106 8.13 3.07 -12.98
N ASN A 107 8.20 2.39 -11.84
CA ASN A 107 8.66 3.03 -10.60
C ASN A 107 9.94 2.41 -10.02
N ILE A 108 10.46 1.31 -10.57
CA ILE A 108 11.65 0.64 -10.03
C ILE A 108 12.88 1.57 -9.98
N GLU A 109 13.13 2.36 -11.01
CA GLU A 109 14.25 3.31 -11.05
C GLU A 109 14.09 4.42 -10.00
N LYS A 110 12.85 4.85 -9.71
CA LYS A 110 12.57 5.81 -8.65
C LYS A 110 12.84 5.21 -7.27
N LEU A 111 12.45 3.94 -7.05
CA LEU A 111 12.74 3.24 -5.80
C LEU A 111 14.25 3.14 -5.57
N LYS A 112 15.02 2.78 -6.60
CA LYS A 112 16.49 2.69 -6.54
C LYS A 112 17.10 4.05 -6.23
N LYS A 113 16.69 5.11 -6.96
CA LYS A 113 17.17 6.48 -6.74
C LYS A 113 16.92 6.99 -5.32
N ASN A 114 15.80 6.60 -4.71
CA ASN A 114 15.42 7.02 -3.35
C ASN A 114 15.84 6.01 -2.27
N HIS A 115 16.67 5.02 -2.60
CA HIS A 115 17.17 3.97 -1.71
C HIS A 115 16.04 3.22 -0.96
N VAL A 116 14.91 2.96 -1.65
CA VAL A 116 13.75 2.26 -1.09
C VAL A 116 13.84 0.78 -1.44
N ARG A 117 13.84 -0.07 -0.43
CA ARG A 117 13.73 -1.53 -0.58
C ARG A 117 12.30 -1.90 -0.98
N PHE A 118 12.15 -2.65 -2.08
CA PHE A 118 10.88 -3.23 -2.48
C PHE A 118 10.74 -4.65 -1.94
N MET A 119 9.57 -4.97 -1.39
CA MET A 119 9.26 -6.28 -0.83
C MET A 119 7.85 -6.72 -1.25
N VAL A 120 7.67 -8.03 -1.41
CA VAL A 120 6.35 -8.64 -1.68
C VAL A 120 6.04 -9.67 -0.62
N LEU A 121 4.88 -9.53 0.04
CA LEU A 121 4.36 -10.46 1.03
C LEU A 121 3.02 -11.06 0.57
N GLY A 122 2.81 -12.35 0.85
CA GLY A 122 1.62 -13.13 0.52
C GLY A 122 1.92 -14.43 -0.19
N LYS A 123 0.87 -15.14 -0.61
CA LYS A 123 0.97 -16.43 -1.33
C LYS A 123 1.44 -16.19 -2.77
N LYS A 124 2.65 -16.61 -3.07
CA LYS A 124 3.25 -16.35 -4.40
C LYS A 124 2.97 -17.45 -5.43
N ASP A 125 2.58 -18.63 -5.00
CA ASP A 125 2.51 -19.81 -5.88
C ASP A 125 1.47 -19.68 -7.00
N LYS A 126 0.27 -19.17 -6.66
CA LYS A 126 -0.77 -18.91 -7.66
C LYS A 126 -0.34 -17.86 -8.67
N ILE A 127 0.29 -16.77 -8.19
CA ILE A 127 0.79 -15.69 -9.05
C ILE A 127 1.90 -16.21 -9.96
N LYS A 128 2.85 -17.00 -9.42
CA LYS A 128 3.92 -17.63 -10.19
C LYS A 128 3.37 -18.51 -11.31
N LYS A 129 2.34 -19.33 -11.01
CA LYS A 129 1.73 -20.25 -11.97
C LYS A 129 0.90 -19.53 -13.03
N ALA A 130 0.02 -18.60 -12.61
CA ALA A 130 -0.93 -17.95 -13.50
C ALA A 130 -0.37 -16.73 -14.24
N TYR A 131 0.57 -16.02 -13.61
CA TYR A 131 1.13 -14.74 -14.09
C TYR A 131 2.66 -14.72 -14.01
N PRO A 132 3.38 -15.62 -14.70
CA PRO A 132 4.85 -15.77 -14.56
C PRO A 132 5.63 -14.50 -14.91
N LYS A 133 5.13 -13.68 -15.84
CA LYS A 133 5.76 -12.40 -16.19
C LYS A 133 5.63 -11.37 -15.06
N VAL A 134 4.49 -11.35 -14.35
CA VAL A 134 4.30 -10.50 -13.17
C VAL A 134 5.21 -10.97 -12.04
N TYR A 135 5.20 -12.27 -11.77
CA TYR A 135 6.05 -12.87 -10.73
C TYR A 135 7.53 -12.53 -10.96
N LYS A 136 8.01 -12.69 -12.21
CA LYS A 136 9.40 -12.35 -12.56
C LYS A 136 9.71 -10.87 -12.30
N ALA A 137 8.85 -9.95 -12.72
CA ALA A 137 9.06 -8.51 -12.49
C ALA A 137 9.13 -8.17 -10.99
N LEU A 138 8.29 -8.83 -10.17
CA LEU A 138 8.31 -8.69 -8.71
C LEU A 138 9.62 -9.19 -8.09
N GLU A 139 10.11 -10.35 -8.51
CA GLU A 139 11.37 -10.93 -8.02
C GLU A 139 12.57 -10.09 -8.44
N ASP A 140 12.62 -9.64 -9.70
CA ASP A 140 13.68 -8.78 -10.21
C ASP A 140 13.74 -7.47 -9.41
N ALA A 141 12.60 -6.80 -9.19
CA ALA A 141 12.50 -5.56 -8.40
C ALA A 141 12.95 -5.76 -6.94
N GLN A 142 12.54 -6.87 -6.29
CA GLN A 142 13.01 -7.21 -4.95
C GLN A 142 14.54 -7.40 -4.92
N LYS A 143 15.09 -8.12 -5.89
CA LYS A 143 16.54 -8.39 -5.99
C LYS A 143 17.33 -7.09 -6.17
N GLU A 144 16.90 -6.22 -7.10
CA GLU A 144 17.59 -4.97 -7.41
C GLU A 144 17.61 -3.99 -6.23
N THR A 145 16.62 -4.04 -5.35
CA THR A 145 16.49 -3.13 -4.21
C THR A 145 16.85 -3.78 -2.87
N SER A 146 17.25 -5.06 -2.86
CA SER A 146 17.44 -5.86 -1.66
C SER A 146 18.53 -5.33 -0.70
N HIS A 147 19.46 -4.52 -1.18
CA HIS A 147 20.57 -3.95 -0.39
C HIS A 147 20.18 -2.69 0.38
N PHE A 148 19.07 -2.02 0.06
CA PHE A 148 18.59 -0.85 0.80
C PHE A 148 18.00 -1.26 2.16
N ARG A 149 18.14 -0.40 3.19
CA ARG A 149 17.73 -0.71 4.57
C ARG A 149 16.89 0.36 5.26
N GLU A 150 16.96 1.60 4.78
CA GLU A 150 16.36 2.75 5.49
C GLU A 150 14.85 2.84 5.31
N LYS A 151 14.37 2.62 4.08
CA LYS A 151 12.95 2.68 3.72
C LYS A 151 12.53 1.42 3.00
N SER A 152 11.28 1.01 3.21
CA SER A 152 10.71 -0.15 2.53
C SER A 152 9.32 0.17 1.96
N LEU A 153 9.11 -0.25 0.71
CA LEU A 153 7.78 -0.37 0.10
C LEU A 153 7.39 -1.85 0.07
N VAL A 154 6.29 -2.17 0.71
CA VAL A 154 5.79 -3.55 0.82
C VAL A 154 4.50 -3.69 0.02
N LEU A 155 4.51 -4.52 -1.01
CA LEU A 155 3.32 -4.88 -1.76
C LEU A 155 2.74 -6.20 -1.21
N PHE A 156 1.50 -6.14 -0.73
CA PHE A 156 0.78 -7.32 -0.26
C PHE A 156 -0.05 -7.89 -1.41
N LEU A 157 0.27 -9.11 -1.84
CA LEU A 157 -0.39 -9.81 -2.95
C LEU A 157 -0.78 -11.23 -2.55
N ASP A 158 -2.02 -11.62 -2.85
CA ASP A 158 -2.63 -12.87 -2.38
C ASP A 158 -2.44 -13.02 -0.87
N TYR A 159 -2.75 -11.92 -0.17
CA TYR A 159 -2.46 -11.73 1.23
C TYR A 159 -3.74 -11.46 2.02
N GLY A 160 -3.84 -11.99 3.24
CA GLY A 160 -4.93 -11.76 4.16
C GLY A 160 -4.71 -12.47 5.49
N GLU A 161 -5.68 -12.34 6.37
CA GLU A 161 -5.63 -12.89 7.73
C GLU A 161 -5.43 -14.43 7.73
N ARG A 162 -6.11 -15.16 6.83
CA ARG A 162 -5.97 -16.63 6.75
C ARG A 162 -4.54 -17.04 6.42
N TYR A 163 -3.93 -16.39 5.44
CA TYR A 163 -2.53 -16.62 5.10
C TYR A 163 -1.62 -16.37 6.30
N GLN A 164 -1.81 -15.25 6.99
CA GLN A 164 -1.01 -14.89 8.16
C GLN A 164 -1.14 -15.91 9.29
N LEU A 165 -2.35 -16.40 9.57
CA LEU A 165 -2.59 -17.40 10.60
C LEU A 165 -1.99 -18.76 10.24
N GLU A 166 -2.09 -19.17 8.96
CA GLU A 166 -1.46 -20.40 8.47
C GLU A 166 0.08 -20.33 8.59
N GLU A 167 0.70 -19.23 8.16
CA GLU A 167 2.15 -19.04 8.28
C GLU A 167 2.60 -18.97 9.75
N PHE A 168 1.81 -18.29 10.58
CA PHE A 168 2.09 -18.23 12.01
C PHE A 168 2.04 -19.62 12.67
N ALA A 169 1.05 -20.43 12.35
CA ALA A 169 0.94 -21.79 12.87
C ALA A 169 2.14 -22.65 12.45
N ARG A 170 2.50 -22.62 11.15
CA ARG A 170 3.66 -23.36 10.62
C ARG A 170 4.97 -22.94 11.28
N GLU A 171 5.16 -21.63 11.46
CA GLU A 171 6.41 -21.11 12.03
C GLU A 171 6.46 -21.35 13.55
N ARG A 172 5.31 -21.36 14.24
CA ARG A 172 5.21 -21.70 15.66
C ARG A 172 5.65 -23.14 15.93
N GLU A 173 5.31 -24.09 15.08
CA GLU A 173 5.76 -25.47 15.21
C GLU A 173 7.30 -25.59 15.19
N LYS A 174 7.96 -24.80 14.34
CA LYS A 174 9.43 -24.79 14.20
C LYS A 174 10.14 -23.99 15.29
N ASN A 175 9.48 -22.97 15.83
CA ASN A 175 10.07 -21.98 16.75
C ASN A 175 9.20 -21.80 17.99
N ARG A 176 9.10 -22.85 18.82
CA ARG A 176 8.21 -22.91 20.00
C ARG A 176 8.50 -21.89 21.09
N THR A 177 9.75 -21.43 21.19
CA THR A 177 10.23 -20.51 22.23
C THR A 177 10.13 -19.03 21.86
N LEU A 178 9.95 -18.68 20.57
CA LEU A 178 9.84 -17.29 20.15
C LEU A 178 8.56 -16.64 20.65
N GLY A 179 8.63 -15.37 21.01
CA GLY A 179 7.45 -14.55 21.33
C GLY A 179 6.52 -14.39 20.13
N THR A 180 5.27 -14.04 20.38
CA THR A 180 4.26 -13.86 19.32
C THR A 180 4.67 -12.78 18.30
N TYR A 181 5.18 -11.64 18.79
CA TYR A 181 5.61 -10.54 17.92
C TYR A 181 6.89 -10.87 17.14
N ASP A 182 7.81 -11.65 17.73
CA ASP A 182 9.02 -12.11 17.04
C ASP A 182 8.68 -13.06 15.89
N LEU A 183 7.70 -13.94 16.12
CA LEU A 183 7.18 -14.80 15.06
C LEU A 183 6.49 -13.99 13.96
N LEU A 184 5.64 -13.02 14.31
CA LEU A 184 5.01 -12.14 13.33
C LEU A 184 6.06 -11.37 12.52
N SER A 185 7.10 -10.84 13.17
CA SER A 185 8.22 -10.19 12.50
C SER A 185 8.93 -11.14 11.54
N LYS A 186 9.20 -12.37 11.99
CA LYS A 186 9.90 -13.38 11.18
C LYS A 186 9.13 -13.76 9.91
N ILE A 187 7.82 -14.08 10.02
CA ILE A 187 7.00 -14.46 8.86
C ILE A 187 6.75 -13.30 7.88
N ASN A 188 6.90 -12.06 8.36
CA ASN A 188 6.74 -10.86 7.56
C ASN A 188 8.10 -10.21 7.18
N ASN A 189 9.20 -10.97 7.23
CA ASN A 189 10.53 -10.50 6.82
C ASN A 189 10.98 -9.21 7.53
N GLY A 190 10.66 -9.05 8.81
CA GLY A 190 11.02 -7.91 9.63
C GLY A 190 10.11 -6.68 9.48
N ILE A 191 8.99 -6.80 8.76
CA ILE A 191 8.00 -5.72 8.67
C ILE A 191 7.30 -5.59 10.03
N PRO A 192 7.28 -4.37 10.62
CA PRO A 192 6.64 -4.13 11.90
C PRO A 192 5.11 -4.14 11.80
N LEU A 193 4.44 -4.14 12.95
CA LEU A 193 3.03 -3.77 13.00
C LEU A 193 2.86 -2.34 12.47
N PHE A 194 1.79 -2.11 11.70
CA PHE A 194 1.53 -0.78 11.16
C PHE A 194 1.05 0.19 12.25
N ASP A 195 1.57 1.41 12.21
CA ASP A 195 1.14 2.50 13.07
C ASP A 195 -0.17 3.13 12.57
N MET A 196 -0.33 3.18 11.26
CA MET A 196 -1.46 3.83 10.60
C MET A 196 -2.00 2.97 9.45
N ILE A 197 -3.32 2.89 9.32
CA ILE A 197 -4.01 2.46 8.11
C ILE A 197 -4.62 3.69 7.45
N LEU A 198 -4.37 3.83 6.15
CA LEU A 198 -5.07 4.77 5.28
C LEU A 198 -5.92 3.97 4.31
N ARG A 199 -7.25 4.12 4.39
CA ARG A 199 -8.17 3.46 3.47
C ARG A 199 -8.97 4.48 2.67
N THR A 200 -9.08 4.25 1.36
CA THR A 200 -9.85 5.10 0.45
C THR A 200 -11.33 4.69 0.38
N SER A 201 -12.17 5.49 -0.27
CA SER A 201 -13.60 5.26 -0.52
C SER A 201 -14.51 5.36 0.69
N GLY A 202 -14.10 6.02 1.78
CA GLY A 202 -14.92 6.17 2.98
C GLY A 202 -15.13 4.88 3.78
N GLU A 203 -14.49 3.78 3.38
CA GLU A 203 -14.63 2.50 4.06
C GLU A 203 -13.89 2.48 5.40
N GLN A 204 -14.54 1.95 6.45
CA GLN A 204 -14.03 1.98 7.83
C GLN A 204 -13.79 0.58 8.40
N ARG A 205 -13.25 -0.32 7.61
CA ARG A 205 -12.96 -1.71 7.99
C ARG A 205 -11.61 -2.14 7.42
N THR A 206 -10.95 -3.10 8.07
CA THR A 206 -9.67 -3.69 7.61
C THR A 206 -9.88 -4.79 6.57
N SER A 207 -11.09 -5.30 6.41
CA SER A 207 -11.48 -6.36 5.47
C SER A 207 -10.63 -7.63 5.54
N GLY A 208 -10.14 -7.98 6.73
CA GLY A 208 -9.33 -9.18 6.92
C GLY A 208 -7.88 -9.03 6.45
N PHE A 209 -7.31 -7.82 6.51
CA PHE A 209 -5.87 -7.64 6.24
C PHE A 209 -5.01 -8.47 7.20
N GLY A 210 -5.37 -8.50 8.50
CA GLY A 210 -4.77 -9.40 9.47
C GLY A 210 -3.89 -8.72 10.53
N PRO A 211 -3.08 -9.52 11.26
CA PRO A 211 -2.42 -9.11 12.50
C PRO A 211 -1.47 -7.92 12.40
N LEU A 212 -0.86 -7.67 11.25
CA LEU A 212 0.03 -6.50 11.08
C LEU A 212 -0.68 -5.15 11.27
N SER A 213 -2.02 -5.13 11.21
CA SER A 213 -2.84 -3.93 11.40
C SER A 213 -3.44 -3.78 12.81
N SER A 214 -3.13 -4.69 13.74
CA SER A 214 -3.83 -4.84 15.03
C SER A 214 -3.73 -3.62 15.97
N ILE A 215 -2.69 -2.80 15.84
CA ILE A 215 -2.45 -1.62 16.68
C ILE A 215 -2.54 -0.31 15.88
N ALA A 216 -2.91 -0.39 14.61
CA ALA A 216 -2.88 0.76 13.73
C ALA A 216 -4.04 1.74 14.01
N GLU A 217 -3.72 3.03 13.98
CA GLU A 217 -4.72 4.08 13.89
C GLU A 217 -5.38 4.07 12.51
N PHE A 218 -6.70 3.97 12.46
CA PHE A 218 -7.44 3.86 11.21
C PHE A 218 -7.90 5.24 10.72
N VAL A 219 -7.44 5.64 9.54
CA VAL A 219 -7.85 6.88 8.87
C VAL A 219 -8.53 6.53 7.54
N SER A 220 -9.79 6.93 7.40
CA SER A 220 -10.57 6.75 6.18
C SER A 220 -10.65 8.05 5.39
N VAL A 221 -10.36 7.99 4.10
CA VAL A 221 -10.52 9.12 3.17
C VAL A 221 -11.74 8.88 2.29
N ASN A 222 -12.68 9.80 2.33
CA ASN A 222 -13.94 9.72 1.55
C ASN A 222 -13.72 10.13 0.08
N LYS A 223 -12.74 9.50 -0.57
CA LYS A 223 -12.46 9.59 -2.00
C LYS A 223 -12.04 8.22 -2.52
N ASN A 224 -12.42 7.89 -3.73
CA ASN A 224 -11.94 6.69 -4.42
C ASN A 224 -10.45 6.84 -4.76
N LEU A 225 -9.73 5.74 -4.85
CA LEU A 225 -8.30 5.78 -5.16
C LEU A 225 -7.94 6.65 -6.38
N PRO A 226 -8.64 6.57 -7.54
CA PRO A 226 -8.34 7.42 -8.69
C PRO A 226 -8.41 8.93 -8.44
N GLU A 227 -9.18 9.37 -7.42
CA GLU A 227 -9.39 10.77 -7.06
C GLU A 227 -8.42 11.27 -5.98
N LEU A 228 -7.65 10.36 -5.39
CA LEU A 228 -6.80 10.68 -4.25
C LEU A 228 -5.65 11.61 -4.68
N SER A 229 -5.46 12.68 -3.92
CA SER A 229 -4.43 13.69 -4.15
C SER A 229 -3.39 13.72 -3.04
N LYS A 230 -2.26 14.39 -3.27
CA LYS A 230 -1.24 14.63 -2.23
C LYS A 230 -1.80 15.41 -1.04
N SER A 231 -2.77 16.32 -1.26
CA SER A 231 -3.41 17.07 -0.18
C SER A 231 -4.28 16.17 0.71
N ASP A 232 -4.95 15.16 0.14
CA ASP A 232 -5.73 14.19 0.92
C ASP A 232 -4.81 13.36 1.83
N ILE A 233 -3.65 12.96 1.31
CA ILE A 233 -2.61 12.28 2.10
C ILE A 233 -2.10 13.18 3.24
N ALA A 234 -1.83 14.46 2.94
CA ALA A 234 -1.37 15.42 3.94
C ALA A 234 -2.41 15.62 5.06
N MET A 235 -3.70 15.71 4.71
CA MET A 235 -4.79 15.77 5.69
C MET A 235 -4.87 14.51 6.54
N ALA A 236 -4.76 13.33 5.94
CA ALA A 236 -4.77 12.05 6.66
C ALA A 236 -3.58 11.93 7.65
N LEU A 237 -2.39 12.34 7.23
CA LEU A 237 -1.20 12.35 8.09
C LEU A 237 -1.33 13.39 9.23
N ASN A 238 -1.93 14.54 8.96
CA ASN A 238 -2.21 15.55 9.98
C ASN A 238 -3.24 15.04 11.01
N GLU A 239 -4.30 14.36 10.56
CA GLU A 239 -5.26 13.70 11.44
C GLU A 239 -4.57 12.68 12.35
N TYR A 240 -3.73 11.79 11.78
CA TYR A 240 -2.94 10.83 12.54
C TYR A 240 -2.05 11.54 13.58
N SER A 241 -1.35 12.60 13.18
CA SER A 241 -0.44 13.36 14.05
C SER A 241 -1.13 13.95 15.28
N GLY A 242 -2.42 14.30 15.18
CA GLY A 242 -3.21 14.81 16.30
C GLY A 242 -3.71 13.74 17.28
N ARG A 243 -3.55 12.45 16.99
CA ARG A 243 -4.03 11.37 17.84
C ARG A 243 -3.04 11.03 18.95
N GLN A 244 -3.58 10.71 20.14
CA GLN A 244 -2.79 10.22 21.27
C GLN A 244 -2.83 8.68 21.29
N ARG A 245 -1.70 8.05 20.97
CA ARG A 245 -1.55 6.58 21.02
C ARG A 245 -1.17 6.14 22.45
N ARG A 246 -2.14 5.66 23.19
CA ARG A 246 -1.96 5.32 24.62
C ARG A 246 -1.50 3.89 24.87
N PHE A 247 -1.68 2.96 23.93
CA PHE A 247 -1.29 1.54 24.05
C PHE A 247 -1.72 0.89 25.37
N GLY A 248 -2.92 1.25 25.88
CA GLY A 248 -3.42 0.77 27.19
C GLY A 248 -2.91 1.56 28.40
N GLY A 249 -2.04 2.55 28.23
CA GLY A 249 -1.61 3.49 29.28
C GLY A 249 -2.65 4.60 29.54
N ARG A 250 -2.47 5.34 30.65
CA ARG A 250 -3.29 6.52 31.02
C ARG A 250 -2.66 7.81 30.52
#